data_0951d2bd66401eef97890a3113e94d55
#
_entry.id   0951d2bd66401eef97890a3113e94d55
#
_cell.length_a   1.000
_cell.length_b   1.000
_cell.length_c   1.000
_cell.angle_alpha   90.00
_cell.angle_beta   90.00
_cell.angle_gamma   90.00
#
_symmetry.space_group_name_H-M   'P 1'
#
loop_
_entity.id
_entity.type
_entity.pdbx_description
1 polymer ?
#
loop_
_entity_poly.entity_id
_entity_poly.type
_entity_poly.pdbx_seq_one_letter_code
_entity_poly.pdbx_strand_id
1 'polypeptide(L)'
;MQCGENEMKKKKIVSIGLLAALSVTLLGACGRQQNSAGSSLPDSSGPAEQTVQDTHPGQERSPLTGQWISAKLAGQRPVALMISNEIGGYPHYGLRAADLIYEAPMEGDETRYMLVMQNYKKADKLMPCRSARHYFIYWAQEQDAIYAHYGQSWIAKPKLKAIDDLNGMDGDLANVTYFRDSTRRAPHNAYTNGRALAAGIQKRKYRTAHKSGFRNGLRFHTDDAKPMELAEGKSAKIVDPGYYRGKGYFVYDASRKVYRHYDWGERHRDTNSGKQLEVTNIIIQSCKWSVLDKTHEYLDVVNTGSGKGYYITRGRYEAITWKKSGKTGPTRYYDSKGKEITLNQGKTWICAVKTDYMKRTGFYKNKEAFEKARAKRNA
;
A
#
# COMPACT_ATOMS: atom_id res chain seq x y z
N MET A 1 -8.74 31.22 53.52
CA MET A 1 -10.10 30.77 53.87
C MET A 1 -10.38 29.53 53.08
N GLN A 2 -10.31 28.43 53.82
CA GLN A 2 -11.19 27.23 53.91
C GLN A 2 -11.32 26.50 52.57
N CYS A 3 -10.67 25.34 52.39
CA CYS A 3 -10.87 23.99 52.99
C CYS A 3 -12.21 23.38 52.58
N GLY A 4 -12.15 22.24 51.93
CA GLY A 4 -13.25 21.34 51.62
C GLY A 4 -12.75 20.04 50.99
N GLU A 5 -12.19 19.14 51.82
CA GLU A 5 -12.01 17.70 51.55
C GLU A 5 -13.37 16.99 51.50
N ASN A 6 -13.42 15.90 50.77
CA ASN A 6 -14.14 14.63 51.03
C ASN A 6 -14.48 13.96 49.69
N GLU A 7 -14.47 12.67 49.45
CA GLU A 7 -14.14 11.46 50.21
C GLU A 7 -14.08 10.29 49.20
N MET A 8 -13.17 9.39 49.44
CA MET A 8 -13.04 8.12 48.73
C MET A 8 -14.20 7.17 49.09
N LYS A 9 -14.82 6.54 48.10
CA LYS A 9 -15.61 5.31 48.29
C LYS A 9 -15.00 4.12 47.54
N LYS A 10 -14.32 3.28 48.32
CA LYS A 10 -13.95 1.90 47.99
C LYS A 10 -15.21 1.06 47.80
N LYS A 11 -15.31 0.32 46.71
CA LYS A 11 -16.23 -0.84 46.63
C LYS A 11 -15.44 -2.13 46.43
N LYS A 12 -15.76 -3.07 47.30
CA LYS A 12 -15.14 -4.38 47.50
C LYS A 12 -15.40 -5.35 46.32
N ILE A 13 -14.37 -6.12 46.07
CA ILE A 13 -14.37 -7.34 45.25
C ILE A 13 -15.05 -8.45 46.02
N VAL A 14 -15.96 -9.16 45.39
CA VAL A 14 -16.46 -10.46 45.85
C VAL A 14 -16.08 -11.49 44.79
N SER A 15 -15.16 -12.36 45.18
CA SER A 15 -14.80 -13.57 44.47
C SER A 15 -15.79 -14.67 44.83
N ILE A 16 -16.35 -15.36 43.85
CA ILE A 16 -17.03 -16.65 44.05
C ILE A 16 -16.34 -17.65 43.17
N GLY A 17 -15.64 -18.57 43.81
CA GLY A 17 -15.10 -19.76 43.19
C GLY A 17 -16.16 -20.85 43.10
N LEU A 18 -16.14 -21.65 42.09
CA LEU A 18 -16.84 -22.93 42.06
C LEU A 18 -15.93 -24.01 41.45
N LEU A 19 -15.55 -24.94 42.32
CA LEU A 19 -14.96 -26.25 41.98
C LEU A 19 -16.07 -27.23 41.56
N ALA A 20 -15.82 -28.11 40.63
CA ALA A 20 -16.34 -29.47 40.53
C ALA A 20 -15.54 -30.18 39.43
N ALA A 21 -14.75 -31.08 39.74
CA ALA A 21 -14.81 -32.47 40.16
C ALA A 21 -14.73 -33.44 38.97
N LEU A 22 -13.59 -34.17 38.95
CA LEU A 22 -13.26 -35.33 38.13
C LEU A 22 -14.25 -36.48 38.36
N SER A 23 -14.50 -37.27 37.32
CA SER A 23 -14.93 -38.66 37.47
C SER A 23 -14.22 -39.50 36.40
N VAL A 24 -13.31 -40.30 36.88
CA VAL A 24 -12.69 -41.45 36.21
C VAL A 24 -13.57 -42.66 36.45
N THR A 25 -13.89 -43.43 35.43
CA THR A 25 -14.30 -44.82 35.56
C THR A 25 -13.57 -45.70 34.58
N LEU A 26 -12.64 -46.44 35.15
CA LEU A 26 -12.05 -47.68 34.59
C LEU A 26 -13.01 -48.82 34.97
N LEU A 27 -13.30 -49.70 34.01
CA LEU A 27 -13.58 -51.11 34.30
C LEU A 27 -13.20 -51.94 33.06
N GLY A 28 -12.24 -52.78 33.28
CA GLY A 28 -11.82 -53.83 32.39
C GLY A 28 -12.64 -55.12 32.63
N ALA A 29 -12.58 -56.02 31.69
CA ALA A 29 -12.60 -57.46 31.91
C ALA A 29 -12.15 -58.22 30.66
N CYS A 30 -11.33 -59.22 30.91
CA CYS A 30 -10.83 -60.23 30.02
C CYS A 30 -11.88 -61.25 29.57
N GLY A 31 -11.66 -61.94 28.45
CA GLY A 31 -12.34 -63.20 28.14
C GLY A 31 -12.13 -63.70 26.70
N ARG A 32 -11.07 -64.40 26.43
CA ARG A 32 -10.80 -65.74 25.83
C ARG A 32 -11.52 -66.16 24.53
N GLN A 33 -10.71 -66.28 23.50
CA GLN A 33 -10.48 -67.36 22.48
C GLN A 33 -11.66 -68.21 21.96
N GLN A 34 -11.89 -68.26 20.63
CA GLN A 34 -11.54 -69.37 19.71
C GLN A 34 -12.11 -69.23 18.30
N ASN A 35 -11.21 -69.39 17.33
CA ASN A 35 -11.27 -70.06 16.00
C ASN A 35 -12.51 -69.90 15.09
N SER A 36 -12.42 -69.37 13.92
CA SER A 36 -11.98 -70.02 12.65
C SER A 36 -12.66 -69.36 11.45
N ALA A 37 -11.97 -69.42 10.33
CA ALA A 37 -12.42 -69.34 8.92
C ALA A 37 -12.66 -67.96 8.30
N GLY A 38 -11.72 -67.58 7.50
CA GLY A 38 -11.70 -67.02 6.16
C GLY A 38 -12.82 -66.09 5.72
N SER A 39 -12.48 -64.80 5.65
CA SER A 39 -13.07 -63.94 4.64
C SER A 39 -12.13 -62.73 4.43
N SER A 40 -11.67 -62.59 3.22
CA SER A 40 -10.87 -61.47 2.72
C SER A 40 -11.59 -60.16 2.90
N LEU A 41 -11.07 -59.29 3.77
CA LEU A 41 -11.46 -57.88 3.85
C LEU A 41 -10.73 -57.09 2.76
N PRO A 42 -11.40 -56.14 2.07
CA PRO A 42 -10.73 -55.27 1.15
C PRO A 42 -9.86 -54.28 1.90
N ASP A 43 -8.65 -54.13 1.42
CA ASP A 43 -7.64 -53.18 1.83
C ASP A 43 -8.21 -51.77 1.77
N SER A 44 -8.55 -51.15 2.90
CA SER A 44 -8.90 -49.76 2.98
C SER A 44 -7.63 -48.92 2.99
N SER A 45 -6.97 -48.80 1.82
CA SER A 45 -6.04 -47.75 1.58
C SER A 45 -6.83 -46.41 1.58
N GLY A 46 -6.89 -45.75 2.73
CA GLY A 46 -7.33 -44.36 2.81
C GLY A 46 -6.54 -43.50 1.82
N PRO A 47 -7.12 -42.44 1.30
CA PRO A 47 -6.40 -41.59 0.37
C PRO A 47 -5.14 -41.10 1.07
N ALA A 48 -3.97 -41.37 0.48
CA ALA A 48 -2.70 -40.83 0.92
C ALA A 48 -2.87 -39.33 1.00
N GLU A 49 -2.64 -38.76 2.18
CA GLU A 49 -2.48 -37.32 2.34
C GLU A 49 -1.42 -36.87 1.33
N GLN A 50 -1.85 -36.27 0.23
CA GLN A 50 -0.95 -35.62 -0.70
C GLN A 50 -0.29 -34.50 0.08
N THR A 51 0.90 -34.72 0.57
CA THR A 51 1.79 -33.68 1.07
C THR A 51 1.92 -32.68 -0.09
N VAL A 52 1.28 -31.53 0.03
CA VAL A 52 1.43 -30.42 -0.91
C VAL A 52 2.90 -30.05 -0.90
N GLN A 53 3.61 -30.48 -1.95
CA GLN A 53 5.02 -30.18 -2.11
C GLN A 53 5.19 -28.67 -2.14
N ASP A 54 5.91 -28.08 -1.17
CA ASP A 54 6.22 -26.66 -1.15
C ASP A 54 7.04 -26.33 -2.41
N THR A 55 6.39 -25.71 -3.38
CA THR A 55 6.98 -25.33 -4.66
C THR A 55 7.91 -24.10 -4.55
N HIS A 56 7.92 -23.42 -3.39
CA HIS A 56 8.67 -22.19 -3.17
C HIS A 56 9.37 -22.17 -1.79
N PRO A 57 10.26 -23.12 -1.49
CA PRO A 57 10.90 -23.21 -0.19
C PRO A 57 11.66 -21.92 0.16
N GLY A 58 11.44 -21.41 1.39
CA GLY A 58 12.07 -20.18 1.89
C GLY A 58 11.52 -18.88 1.28
N GLN A 59 10.44 -18.94 0.51
CA GLN A 59 9.75 -17.78 -0.05
C GLN A 59 8.35 -17.60 0.54
N GLU A 60 7.85 -16.38 0.48
CA GLU A 60 6.49 -16.00 0.84
C GLU A 60 5.95 -14.99 -0.17
N ARG A 61 4.64 -14.85 -0.21
CA ARG A 61 4.00 -13.83 -1.04
C ARG A 61 4.25 -12.43 -0.48
N SER A 62 4.78 -11.54 -1.31
CA SER A 62 4.93 -10.13 -0.95
C SER A 62 3.58 -9.51 -0.56
N PRO A 63 3.46 -8.85 0.60
CA PRO A 63 2.24 -8.16 0.98
C PRO A 63 1.91 -6.97 0.06
N LEU A 64 2.87 -6.47 -0.72
CA LEU A 64 2.71 -5.30 -1.60
C LEU A 64 2.46 -5.67 -3.07
N THR A 65 2.88 -6.86 -3.51
CA THR A 65 2.80 -7.25 -4.92
C THR A 65 2.19 -8.63 -5.17
N GLY A 66 2.00 -9.44 -4.15
CA GLY A 66 1.57 -10.83 -4.28
C GLY A 66 2.59 -11.77 -4.95
N GLN A 67 3.74 -11.26 -5.38
CA GLN A 67 4.80 -12.05 -6.01
C GLN A 67 5.62 -12.82 -4.94
N TRP A 68 6.23 -13.95 -5.35
CA TRP A 68 7.13 -14.69 -4.48
C TRP A 68 8.43 -13.92 -4.23
N ILE A 69 8.77 -13.74 -2.98
CA ILE A 69 10.02 -13.12 -2.50
C ILE A 69 10.56 -13.94 -1.32
N SER A 70 11.80 -13.74 -0.90
CA SER A 70 12.28 -14.44 0.30
C SER A 70 11.42 -14.14 1.52
N ALA A 71 11.14 -15.13 2.36
CA ALA A 71 10.34 -14.99 3.59
C ALA A 71 10.88 -13.85 4.49
N LYS A 72 12.22 -13.74 4.60
CA LYS A 72 12.88 -12.64 5.31
C LYS A 72 12.47 -11.26 4.77
N LEU A 73 12.37 -11.11 3.45
CA LEU A 73 11.97 -9.85 2.82
C LEU A 73 10.47 -9.60 2.97
N ALA A 74 9.64 -10.64 2.86
CA ALA A 74 8.19 -10.55 3.08
C ALA A 74 7.86 -10.08 4.50
N GLY A 75 8.60 -10.55 5.51
CA GLY A 75 8.45 -10.14 6.91
C GLY A 75 9.07 -8.77 7.25
N GLN A 76 9.80 -8.13 6.31
CA GLN A 76 10.42 -6.82 6.53
C GLN A 76 9.40 -5.69 6.37
N ARG A 77 9.44 -4.70 7.25
CA ARG A 77 8.70 -3.44 7.08
C ARG A 77 9.19 -2.68 5.84
N PRO A 78 8.30 -2.20 4.98
CA PRO A 78 8.69 -1.36 3.86
C PRO A 78 9.05 0.07 4.33
N VAL A 79 9.71 0.82 3.45
CA VAL A 79 9.85 2.27 3.58
C VAL A 79 8.85 2.95 2.65
N ALA A 80 8.13 3.94 3.19
CA ALA A 80 7.22 4.81 2.46
C ALA A 80 7.87 6.20 2.30
N LEU A 81 8.37 6.53 1.11
CA LEU A 81 9.13 7.75 0.84
C LEU A 81 8.33 8.78 0.05
N MET A 82 8.30 10.02 0.53
CA MET A 82 7.66 11.15 -0.15
C MET A 82 8.52 11.71 -1.28
N ILE A 83 7.97 11.76 -2.49
CA ILE A 83 8.61 12.28 -3.72
C ILE A 83 7.74 13.38 -4.34
N SER A 84 8.38 14.48 -4.78
CA SER A 84 7.72 15.55 -5.54
C SER A 84 7.20 15.06 -6.88
N ASN A 85 6.05 15.59 -7.32
CA ASN A 85 5.59 15.48 -8.71
C ASN A 85 5.39 16.86 -9.36
N GLU A 86 5.97 17.90 -8.80
CA GLU A 86 6.03 19.23 -9.41
C GLU A 86 7.00 19.21 -10.59
N ILE A 87 6.75 20.01 -11.66
CA ILE A 87 7.62 20.02 -12.86
C ILE A 87 9.08 20.34 -12.53
N GLY A 88 9.34 21.20 -11.55
CA GLY A 88 10.70 21.47 -11.06
C GLY A 88 11.40 20.29 -10.41
N GLY A 89 10.66 19.23 -10.09
CA GLY A 89 11.19 17.97 -9.56
C GLY A 89 11.71 17.00 -10.61
N TYR A 90 11.44 17.25 -11.88
CA TYR A 90 11.90 16.37 -12.97
C TYR A 90 13.37 16.61 -13.34
N PRO A 91 14.04 15.56 -13.87
CA PRO A 91 13.62 14.16 -13.94
C PRO A 91 13.69 13.46 -12.58
N HIS A 92 12.88 12.41 -12.40
CA HIS A 92 12.81 11.60 -11.19
C HIS A 92 13.87 10.49 -11.16
N TYR A 93 14.37 10.17 -9.95
CA TYR A 93 15.29 9.07 -9.72
C TYR A 93 14.67 8.04 -8.76
N GLY A 94 14.77 6.76 -9.11
CA GLY A 94 14.49 5.64 -8.23
C GLY A 94 13.02 5.26 -8.03
N LEU A 95 12.09 5.85 -8.81
CA LEU A 95 10.65 5.53 -8.65
C LEU A 95 10.34 4.08 -9.01
N ARG A 96 11.15 3.43 -9.85
CA ARG A 96 10.98 2.00 -10.18
C ARG A 96 11.26 1.06 -9.01
N ALA A 97 11.90 1.53 -7.95
CA ALA A 97 12.09 0.74 -6.72
C ALA A 97 10.78 0.51 -5.94
N ALA A 98 9.76 1.32 -6.18
CA ALA A 98 8.47 1.16 -5.52
C ALA A 98 7.74 -0.11 -5.96
N ASP A 99 7.11 -0.79 -5.00
CA ASP A 99 6.18 -1.89 -5.19
C ASP A 99 4.73 -1.38 -5.25
N LEU A 100 4.46 -0.33 -4.47
CA LEU A 100 3.18 0.37 -4.41
C LEU A 100 3.45 1.88 -4.44
N ILE A 101 2.72 2.61 -5.29
CA ILE A 101 2.78 4.07 -5.37
C ILE A 101 1.41 4.63 -5.00
N TYR A 102 1.38 5.53 -4.03
CA TYR A 102 0.24 6.41 -3.80
C TYR A 102 0.50 7.75 -4.46
N GLU A 103 -0.46 8.22 -5.22
CA GLU A 103 -0.49 9.56 -5.77
C GLU A 103 -1.71 10.30 -5.25
N ALA A 104 -1.53 11.49 -4.73
CA ALA A 104 -2.62 12.29 -4.21
C ALA A 104 -2.45 13.78 -4.49
N PRO A 105 -3.57 14.54 -4.58
CA PRO A 105 -3.55 15.97 -4.80
C PRO A 105 -2.84 16.70 -3.66
N MET A 106 -2.21 17.78 -4.05
CA MET A 106 -1.50 18.73 -3.21
C MET A 106 -2.05 20.15 -3.43
N GLU A 107 -1.43 21.11 -2.77
CA GLU A 107 -1.63 22.55 -2.97
C GLU A 107 -1.40 22.91 -4.45
N GLY A 108 -2.13 23.91 -4.96
CA GLY A 108 -1.99 24.38 -6.34
C GLY A 108 -2.38 23.35 -7.41
N ASP A 109 -3.24 22.36 -7.06
CA ASP A 109 -3.63 21.24 -7.92
C ASP A 109 -2.47 20.37 -8.44
N GLU A 110 -1.29 20.49 -7.83
CA GLU A 110 -0.19 19.56 -8.04
C GLU A 110 -0.51 18.20 -7.41
N THR A 111 0.28 17.17 -7.74
CA THR A 111 0.24 15.87 -7.05
C THR A 111 1.56 15.57 -6.34
N ARG A 112 1.54 14.58 -5.47
CA ARG A 112 2.73 14.06 -4.81
C ARG A 112 2.68 12.56 -4.78
N TYR A 113 3.86 11.93 -4.86
CA TYR A 113 4.01 10.49 -4.74
C TYR A 113 4.46 10.09 -3.35
N MET A 114 3.97 8.94 -2.90
CA MET A 114 4.55 8.17 -1.81
C MET A 114 4.93 6.79 -2.36
N LEU A 115 6.22 6.51 -2.38
CA LEU A 115 6.77 5.24 -2.84
C LEU A 115 6.83 4.26 -1.67
N VAL A 116 6.13 3.14 -1.74
CA VAL A 116 6.24 2.07 -0.74
C VAL A 116 7.14 0.97 -1.31
N MET A 117 8.26 0.74 -0.66
CA MET A 117 9.34 -0.13 -1.14
C MET A 117 9.63 -1.23 -0.14
N GLN A 118 9.34 -2.49 -0.50
CA GLN A 118 9.68 -3.66 0.31
C GLN A 118 11.19 -3.85 0.38
N ASN A 119 11.84 -3.80 -0.77
CA ASN A 119 13.29 -3.99 -0.90
C ASN A 119 14.05 -2.66 -0.97
N TYR A 120 13.70 -1.71 -0.07
CA TYR A 120 14.28 -0.37 -0.08
C TYR A 120 15.82 -0.35 -0.01
N LYS A 121 16.44 -1.34 0.64
CA LYS A 121 17.91 -1.41 0.80
C LYS A 121 18.67 -1.48 -0.53
N LYS A 122 18.03 -1.97 -1.59
CA LYS A 122 18.59 -2.04 -2.95
C LYS A 122 18.29 -0.81 -3.82
N ALA A 123 17.57 0.18 -3.27
CA ALA A 123 17.24 1.37 -4.03
C ALA A 123 18.48 2.26 -4.21
N ASP A 124 18.77 2.62 -5.45
CA ASP A 124 19.74 3.63 -5.80
C ASP A 124 19.27 5.03 -5.38
N LYS A 125 19.74 6.09 -6.01
CA LYS A 125 19.30 7.46 -5.74
C LYS A 125 17.78 7.57 -5.84
N LEU A 126 17.16 8.16 -4.83
CA LEU A 126 15.72 8.43 -4.71
C LEU A 126 15.53 9.94 -4.60
N MET A 127 14.93 10.58 -5.62
CA MET A 127 14.90 12.05 -5.72
C MET A 127 13.74 12.53 -6.60
N PRO A 128 13.16 13.71 -6.29
CA PRO A 128 13.42 14.61 -5.16
C PRO A 128 12.55 14.27 -3.95
N CYS A 129 13.17 14.14 -2.77
CA CYS A 129 12.46 13.93 -1.52
C CYS A 129 11.69 15.17 -1.11
N ARG A 130 10.47 15.01 -0.58
CA ARG A 130 9.56 16.11 -0.26
C ARG A 130 8.83 15.95 1.07
N SER A 131 8.14 17.01 1.43
CA SER A 131 7.49 17.17 2.73
C SER A 131 6.30 16.24 2.91
N ALA A 132 6.13 15.77 4.14
CA ALA A 132 4.98 15.00 4.58
C ALA A 132 3.68 15.81 4.52
N ARG A 133 2.58 15.12 4.21
CA ARG A 133 1.21 15.56 4.42
C ARG A 133 0.48 14.50 5.24
N HIS A 134 -0.44 14.89 6.08
CA HIS A 134 -1.05 14.02 7.08
C HIS A 134 -1.80 12.82 6.48
N TYR A 135 -2.45 12.96 5.35
CA TYR A 135 -3.16 11.86 4.69
C TYR A 135 -2.22 10.78 4.15
N PHE A 136 -0.99 11.12 3.75
CA PHE A 136 0.02 10.12 3.38
C PHE A 136 0.52 9.33 4.60
N ILE A 137 0.57 9.94 5.80
CA ILE A 137 0.90 9.25 7.04
C ILE A 137 -0.09 8.09 7.27
N TYR A 138 -1.39 8.30 7.03
CA TYR A 138 -2.41 7.28 7.23
C TYR A 138 -2.29 6.10 6.24
N TRP A 139 -1.83 6.36 5.00
CA TRP A 139 -1.50 5.29 4.06
C TRP A 139 -0.19 4.58 4.41
N ALA A 140 0.82 5.29 4.91
CA ALA A 140 2.05 4.67 5.39
C ALA A 140 1.80 3.75 6.60
N GLN A 141 0.92 4.16 7.52
CA GLN A 141 0.53 3.36 8.69
C GLN A 141 -0.20 2.07 8.31
N GLU A 142 -1.06 2.08 7.28
CA GLU A 142 -1.76 0.87 6.83
C GLU A 142 -0.81 -0.16 6.20
N GLN A 143 0.38 0.27 5.79
CA GLN A 143 1.44 -0.61 5.28
C GLN A 143 2.46 -0.99 6.37
N ASP A 144 2.25 -0.59 7.63
CA ASP A 144 3.24 -0.71 8.72
C ASP A 144 4.62 -0.17 8.30
N ALA A 145 4.64 0.81 7.42
CA ALA A 145 5.86 1.34 6.82
C ALA A 145 6.63 2.26 7.78
N ILE A 146 7.94 2.37 7.57
CA ILE A 146 8.76 3.46 8.11
C ILE A 146 8.62 4.63 7.14
N TYR A 147 8.18 5.78 7.64
CA TYR A 147 7.81 6.93 6.80
C TYR A 147 8.99 7.87 6.59
N ALA A 148 9.44 8.03 5.35
CA ALA A 148 10.59 8.85 4.99
C ALA A 148 10.14 10.11 4.23
N HIS A 149 10.60 11.29 4.67
CA HIS A 149 10.21 12.57 4.09
C HIS A 149 11.23 13.67 4.37
N TYR A 150 11.18 14.77 3.61
CA TYR A 150 12.03 15.93 3.84
C TYR A 150 11.18 17.14 4.20
N GLY A 151 11.06 17.44 5.50
CA GLY A 151 10.13 18.44 6.02
C GLY A 151 8.67 17.98 6.06
N GLN A 152 7.78 18.81 6.55
CA GLN A 152 6.35 18.53 6.71
C GLN A 152 5.52 19.82 6.75
N SER A 153 4.19 19.71 6.45
CA SER A 153 3.25 20.75 6.80
C SER A 153 3.05 20.83 8.32
N TRP A 154 2.64 21.98 8.84
CA TRP A 154 2.32 22.14 10.25
C TRP A 154 1.17 21.21 10.67
N ILE A 155 0.23 20.90 9.76
CA ILE A 155 -0.88 19.95 9.99
C ILE A 155 -0.37 18.51 10.15
N ALA A 156 0.67 18.12 9.39
CA ALA A 156 1.25 16.79 9.47
C ALA A 156 2.13 16.61 10.73
N LYS A 157 2.79 17.68 11.19
CA LYS A 157 3.75 17.64 12.30
C LYS A 157 3.26 16.88 13.55
N PRO A 158 2.06 17.17 14.12
CA PRO A 158 1.58 16.43 15.29
C PRO A 158 1.22 14.97 14.99
N LYS A 159 0.97 14.60 13.72
CA LYS A 159 0.60 13.23 13.31
C LYS A 159 1.82 12.33 13.14
N LEU A 160 3.00 12.90 12.91
CA LEU A 160 4.26 12.14 12.83
C LEU A 160 4.60 11.42 14.14
N LYS A 161 4.13 11.90 15.30
CA LYS A 161 4.29 11.21 16.59
C LYS A 161 3.71 9.79 16.63
N ALA A 162 2.82 9.44 15.71
CA ALA A 162 2.13 8.14 15.66
C ALA A 162 2.74 7.14 14.66
N ILE A 163 3.89 7.46 14.06
CA ILE A 163 4.57 6.61 13.09
C ILE A 163 6.09 6.74 13.25
N ASP A 164 6.82 5.65 12.99
CA ASP A 164 8.29 5.73 12.87
C ASP A 164 8.63 6.54 11.61
N ASP A 165 9.26 7.70 11.75
CA ASP A 165 9.58 8.57 10.63
C ASP A 165 11.06 8.96 10.54
N LEU A 166 11.50 9.15 9.30
CA LEU A 166 12.81 9.67 8.96
C LEU A 166 12.60 11.04 8.29
N ASN A 167 12.79 12.10 9.07
CA ASN A 167 12.62 13.47 8.58
C ASN A 167 13.97 14.08 8.22
N GLY A 168 14.17 14.49 6.97
CA GLY A 168 15.40 15.13 6.50
C GLY A 168 15.69 16.51 7.12
N MET A 169 14.76 17.09 7.87
CA MET A 169 14.97 18.33 8.62
C MET A 169 15.52 18.09 10.04
N ASP A 170 15.57 16.84 10.49
CA ASP A 170 16.14 16.50 11.79
C ASP A 170 17.67 16.51 11.68
N GLY A 171 18.32 17.31 12.50
CA GLY A 171 19.78 17.52 12.44
C GLY A 171 20.61 16.25 12.61
N ASP A 172 20.12 15.29 13.40
CA ASP A 172 20.79 13.99 13.61
C ASP A 172 20.70 13.04 12.41
N LEU A 173 19.78 13.27 11.47
CA LEU A 173 19.64 12.52 10.22
C LEU A 173 20.31 13.22 9.02
N ALA A 174 20.73 14.48 9.19
CA ALA A 174 21.47 15.22 8.17
C ALA A 174 22.77 14.49 7.82
N ASN A 175 23.07 14.38 6.53
CA ASN A 175 24.24 13.65 5.99
C ASN A 175 24.34 12.16 6.38
N VAL A 176 23.31 11.61 7.04
CA VAL A 176 23.16 10.17 7.32
C VAL A 176 22.11 9.56 6.39
N THR A 177 20.91 10.14 6.42
CA THR A 177 19.76 9.62 5.66
C THR A 177 19.47 10.45 4.41
N TYR A 178 19.75 11.75 4.45
CA TYR A 178 19.45 12.66 3.35
C TYR A 178 20.65 13.51 2.96
N PHE A 179 20.70 13.82 1.67
CA PHE A 179 21.76 14.61 1.05
C PHE A 179 21.16 15.66 0.12
N ARG A 180 21.97 16.62 -0.30
CA ARG A 180 21.61 17.64 -1.30
C ARG A 180 22.37 17.42 -2.58
N ASP A 181 21.68 17.44 -3.71
CA ASP A 181 22.26 17.44 -5.04
C ASP A 181 22.57 18.87 -5.46
N SER A 182 23.85 19.18 -5.61
CA SER A 182 24.32 20.54 -5.98
C SER A 182 23.94 20.94 -7.42
N THR A 183 23.59 19.97 -8.28
CA THR A 183 23.16 20.23 -9.67
C THR A 183 21.71 20.72 -9.77
N ARG A 184 20.98 20.74 -8.65
CA ARG A 184 19.58 21.16 -8.58
C ARG A 184 19.37 22.26 -7.56
N ARG A 185 18.36 23.08 -7.81
CA ARG A 185 17.92 24.11 -6.85
C ARG A 185 16.99 23.55 -5.80
N ALA A 186 17.08 24.07 -4.56
CA ALA A 186 16.06 23.83 -3.55
C ALA A 186 14.70 24.35 -4.07
N PRO A 187 13.58 23.70 -3.73
CA PRO A 187 13.42 22.58 -2.79
C PRO A 187 13.50 21.19 -3.46
N HIS A 188 13.92 21.08 -4.72
CA HIS A 188 13.92 19.84 -5.51
C HIS A 188 15.25 19.09 -5.51
N ASN A 189 16.18 19.44 -4.61
CA ASN A 189 17.53 18.90 -4.56
C ASN A 189 17.79 17.91 -3.43
N ALA A 190 16.82 17.63 -2.56
CA ALA A 190 16.96 16.64 -1.51
C ALA A 190 16.84 15.22 -2.08
N TYR A 191 17.77 14.33 -1.71
CA TYR A 191 17.75 12.93 -2.11
C TYR A 191 18.17 12.00 -0.98
N THR A 192 17.88 10.73 -1.15
CA THR A 192 18.33 9.61 -0.32
C THR A 192 18.65 8.40 -1.20
N ASN A 193 19.01 7.28 -0.59
CA ASN A 193 19.17 5.98 -1.22
C ASN A 193 18.91 4.85 -0.20
N GLY A 194 18.87 3.61 -0.65
CA GLY A 194 18.54 2.48 0.21
C GLY A 194 19.51 2.26 1.38
N ARG A 195 20.80 2.52 1.17
CA ARG A 195 21.83 2.43 2.22
C ARG A 195 21.61 3.51 3.28
N ALA A 196 21.36 4.73 2.86
CA ALA A 196 21.13 5.87 3.73
C ALA A 196 19.82 5.71 4.55
N LEU A 197 18.74 5.21 3.91
CA LEU A 197 17.51 4.86 4.62
C LEU A 197 17.77 3.80 5.69
N ALA A 198 18.53 2.75 5.39
CA ALA A 198 18.88 1.70 6.36
C ALA A 198 19.70 2.27 7.53
N ALA A 199 20.66 3.18 7.25
CA ALA A 199 21.45 3.86 8.30
C ALA A 199 20.57 4.73 9.21
N GLY A 200 19.61 5.48 8.65
CA GLY A 200 18.67 6.27 9.45
C GLY A 200 17.77 5.41 10.32
N ILE A 201 17.26 4.29 9.80
CA ILE A 201 16.46 3.31 10.54
C ILE A 201 17.25 2.75 11.71
N GLN A 202 18.50 2.36 11.48
CA GLN A 202 19.41 1.87 12.53
C GLN A 202 19.68 2.93 13.58
N LYS A 203 19.96 4.17 13.18
CA LYS A 203 20.24 5.30 14.09
C LYS A 203 19.04 5.60 14.99
N ARG A 204 17.81 5.54 14.45
CA ARG A 204 16.55 5.71 15.19
C ARG A 204 16.15 4.45 15.98
N LYS A 205 16.85 3.32 15.82
CA LYS A 205 16.54 2.04 16.45
C LYS A 205 15.13 1.55 16.15
N TYR A 206 14.62 1.84 14.94
CA TYR A 206 13.28 1.43 14.55
C TYR A 206 13.21 -0.07 14.28
N ARG A 207 12.06 -0.66 14.59
CA ARG A 207 11.74 -2.04 14.28
C ARG A 207 11.76 -2.23 12.75
N THR A 208 12.41 -3.31 12.29
CA THR A 208 12.56 -3.63 10.85
C THR A 208 11.64 -4.76 10.38
N ALA A 209 11.10 -5.57 11.29
CA ALA A 209 10.10 -6.59 10.97
C ALA A 209 8.68 -6.03 11.12
N HIS A 210 7.72 -6.57 10.40
CA HIS A 210 6.30 -6.28 10.60
C HIS A 210 5.85 -6.64 12.02
N LYS A 211 4.78 -5.99 12.50
CA LYS A 211 4.07 -6.41 13.71
C LYS A 211 3.54 -7.83 13.53
N SER A 212 3.49 -8.59 14.61
CA SER A 212 2.84 -9.90 14.60
C SER A 212 1.41 -9.78 14.08
N GLY A 213 1.01 -10.70 13.19
CA GLY A 213 -0.32 -10.69 12.60
C GLY A 213 -0.61 -9.53 11.63
N PHE A 214 0.40 -8.78 11.21
CA PHE A 214 0.20 -7.70 10.24
C PHE A 214 -0.46 -8.20 8.96
N ARG A 215 -1.49 -7.48 8.51
CA ARG A 215 -2.12 -7.65 7.20
C ARG A 215 -2.49 -6.26 6.68
N ASN A 216 -2.03 -5.94 5.47
CA ASN A 216 -2.55 -4.77 4.75
C ASN A 216 -3.90 -5.10 4.09
N GLY A 217 -4.53 -4.12 3.46
CA GLY A 217 -5.82 -4.29 2.80
C GLY A 217 -5.74 -4.87 1.38
N LEU A 218 -4.55 -5.18 0.87
CA LEU A 218 -4.37 -5.69 -0.49
C LEU A 218 -4.48 -7.21 -0.50
N ARG A 219 -5.31 -7.73 -1.41
CA ARG A 219 -5.44 -9.17 -1.67
C ARG A 219 -4.96 -9.45 -3.08
N PHE A 220 -4.09 -10.42 -3.24
CA PHE A 220 -3.55 -10.78 -4.55
C PHE A 220 -4.03 -12.16 -4.99
N HIS A 221 -4.20 -12.30 -6.30
CA HIS A 221 -4.46 -13.58 -6.93
C HIS A 221 -3.27 -14.52 -6.70
N THR A 222 -3.57 -15.78 -6.36
CA THR A 222 -2.56 -16.75 -5.94
C THR A 222 -2.15 -17.74 -7.03
N ASP A 223 -2.94 -17.84 -8.11
CA ASP A 223 -2.57 -18.70 -9.25
C ASP A 223 -1.54 -17.98 -10.13
N ASP A 224 -0.32 -18.49 -10.16
CA ASP A 224 0.79 -17.92 -10.92
C ASP A 224 0.67 -18.19 -12.42
N ALA A 225 0.03 -19.29 -12.79
CA ALA A 225 -0.12 -19.71 -14.17
C ALA A 225 -1.23 -18.96 -14.90
N LYS A 226 -2.30 -18.59 -14.17
CA LYS A 226 -3.50 -18.00 -14.76
C LYS A 226 -3.86 -16.67 -14.08
N PRO A 227 -3.32 -15.55 -14.55
CA PRO A 227 -3.70 -14.22 -14.05
C PRO A 227 -5.20 -13.96 -14.17
N MET A 228 -5.73 -13.20 -13.24
CA MET A 228 -7.13 -12.82 -13.22
C MET A 228 -7.47 -11.83 -14.35
N GLU A 229 -8.54 -12.08 -15.07
CA GLU A 229 -9.11 -11.17 -16.05
C GLU A 229 -10.40 -10.54 -15.49
N LEU A 230 -10.61 -9.25 -15.77
CA LEU A 230 -11.89 -8.59 -15.49
C LEU A 230 -12.88 -8.94 -16.61
N ALA A 231 -13.54 -10.11 -16.54
CA ALA A 231 -14.38 -10.64 -17.61
C ALA A 231 -15.48 -9.66 -18.05
N GLU A 232 -16.17 -9.03 -17.10
CA GLU A 232 -17.23 -8.04 -17.34
C GLU A 232 -16.69 -6.60 -17.40
N GLY A 233 -15.38 -6.41 -17.20
CA GLY A 233 -14.75 -5.09 -17.20
C GLY A 233 -14.81 -4.42 -18.57
N LYS A 234 -14.93 -3.09 -18.59
CA LYS A 234 -14.91 -2.28 -19.81
C LYS A 234 -13.48 -2.01 -20.26
N SER A 235 -13.29 -1.66 -21.55
CA SER A 235 -11.96 -1.35 -22.10
C SER A 235 -11.32 -0.16 -21.43
N ALA A 236 -10.03 -0.28 -21.06
CA ALA A 236 -9.18 0.74 -20.48
C ALA A 236 -7.76 0.66 -21.05
N LYS A 237 -7.62 0.83 -22.37
CA LYS A 237 -6.28 0.84 -23.02
C LYS A 237 -5.48 2.08 -22.63
N ILE A 238 -6.16 3.19 -22.37
CA ILE A 238 -5.57 4.40 -21.79
C ILE A 238 -6.43 4.81 -20.60
N VAL A 239 -5.77 5.14 -19.49
CA VAL A 239 -6.40 5.54 -18.23
C VAL A 239 -5.90 6.93 -17.85
N ASP A 240 -6.81 7.87 -17.70
CA ASP A 240 -6.54 9.22 -17.21
C ASP A 240 -7.22 9.40 -15.84
N PRO A 241 -6.48 9.48 -14.73
CA PRO A 241 -7.06 9.70 -13.40
C PRO A 241 -7.81 11.03 -13.27
N GLY A 242 -7.50 12.03 -14.12
CA GLY A 242 -8.18 13.31 -14.16
C GLY A 242 -7.50 14.44 -13.38
N TYR A 243 -6.23 14.31 -13.03
CA TYR A 243 -5.45 15.34 -12.36
C TYR A 243 -5.32 16.62 -13.19
N TYR A 244 -5.17 17.76 -12.53
CA TYR A 244 -5.12 19.09 -13.17
C TYR A 244 -3.72 19.41 -13.67
N ARG A 245 -2.73 19.31 -12.79
CA ARG A 245 -1.32 19.51 -13.07
C ARG A 245 -0.65 18.19 -13.41
N GLY A 246 0.48 18.25 -14.12
CA GLY A 246 1.17 17.05 -14.62
C GLY A 246 0.35 16.27 -15.64
N LYS A 247 -0.97 16.14 -15.41
CA LYS A 247 -1.92 15.42 -16.26
C LYS A 247 -1.44 13.99 -16.55
N GLY A 248 -0.96 13.29 -15.51
CA GLY A 248 -0.46 11.93 -15.59
C GLY A 248 -1.52 10.98 -16.15
N TYR A 249 -1.09 10.03 -16.99
CA TYR A 249 -1.95 8.99 -17.56
C TYR A 249 -1.18 7.70 -17.80
N PHE A 250 -1.91 6.63 -18.02
CA PHE A 250 -1.35 5.30 -18.21
C PHE A 250 -1.77 4.73 -19.56
N VAL A 251 -0.84 4.05 -20.24
CA VAL A 251 -1.10 3.34 -21.50
C VAL A 251 -0.80 1.86 -21.31
N TYR A 252 -1.77 1.02 -21.62
CA TYR A 252 -1.64 -0.43 -21.53
C TYR A 252 -0.74 -0.98 -22.62
N ASP A 253 0.29 -1.68 -22.20
CA ASP A 253 1.15 -2.50 -23.08
C ASP A 253 0.68 -3.96 -23.05
N ALA A 254 0.00 -4.39 -24.10
CA ALA A 254 -0.59 -5.72 -24.18
C ALA A 254 0.46 -6.85 -24.23
N SER A 255 1.66 -6.57 -24.80
CA SER A 255 2.73 -7.56 -24.89
C SER A 255 3.35 -7.86 -23.53
N ARG A 256 3.48 -6.83 -22.69
CA ARG A 256 4.05 -6.92 -21.35
C ARG A 256 2.99 -7.07 -20.25
N LYS A 257 1.71 -6.85 -20.61
CA LYS A 257 0.55 -6.92 -19.69
C LYS A 257 0.64 -5.94 -18.52
N VAL A 258 1.22 -4.75 -18.76
CA VAL A 258 1.42 -3.66 -17.78
C VAL A 258 0.92 -2.34 -18.32
N TYR A 259 0.69 -1.40 -17.42
CA TYR A 259 0.41 0.00 -17.75
C TYR A 259 1.69 0.81 -17.65
N ARG A 260 2.06 1.53 -18.73
CA ARG A 260 3.18 2.47 -18.77
C ARG A 260 2.69 3.86 -18.40
N HIS A 261 3.38 4.50 -17.46
CA HIS A 261 3.01 5.83 -16.99
C HIS A 261 3.63 6.93 -17.85
N TYR A 262 2.82 7.97 -18.09
CA TYR A 262 3.20 9.22 -18.75
C TYR A 262 2.85 10.37 -17.81
N ASP A 263 3.68 11.40 -17.75
CA ASP A 263 3.46 12.58 -16.94
C ASP A 263 4.10 13.80 -17.60
N TRP A 264 3.55 14.98 -17.36
CA TRP A 264 4.00 16.24 -17.96
C TRP A 264 4.12 16.18 -19.50
N GLY A 265 3.30 15.36 -20.15
CA GLY A 265 3.31 15.17 -21.60
C GLY A 265 4.30 14.13 -22.11
N GLU A 266 5.17 13.60 -21.26
CA GLU A 266 6.30 12.74 -21.62
C GLU A 266 6.17 11.33 -21.02
N ARG A 267 6.95 10.39 -21.57
CA ARG A 267 7.14 9.08 -20.94
C ARG A 267 7.80 9.26 -19.57
N HIS A 268 7.12 8.91 -18.50
CA HIS A 268 7.69 9.03 -17.16
C HIS A 268 8.79 7.99 -16.96
N ARG A 269 10.04 8.39 -17.09
CA ARG A 269 11.22 7.53 -16.97
C ARG A 269 11.87 7.67 -15.60
N ASP A 270 12.37 6.56 -15.10
CA ASP A 270 13.28 6.53 -13.96
C ASP A 270 14.70 6.79 -14.43
N THR A 271 15.32 7.85 -13.96
CA THR A 271 16.64 8.28 -14.42
C THR A 271 17.76 7.29 -14.07
N ASN A 272 17.66 6.56 -12.95
CA ASN A 272 18.66 5.54 -12.59
C ASN A 272 18.75 4.43 -13.65
N SER A 273 17.63 4.03 -14.20
CA SER A 273 17.55 2.89 -15.14
C SER A 273 17.28 3.28 -16.58
N GLY A 274 16.89 4.54 -16.86
CA GLY A 274 16.39 5.00 -18.15
C GLY A 274 15.06 4.38 -18.58
N LYS A 275 14.50 3.44 -17.80
CA LYS A 275 13.29 2.70 -18.13
C LYS A 275 12.03 3.47 -17.72
N GLN A 276 10.98 3.35 -18.51
CA GLN A 276 9.67 3.94 -18.20
C GLN A 276 9.04 3.27 -16.96
N LEU A 277 8.32 4.02 -16.14
CA LEU A 277 7.53 3.50 -15.02
C LEU A 277 6.38 2.64 -15.55
N GLU A 278 6.18 1.50 -14.91
CA GLU A 278 5.15 0.54 -15.28
C GLU A 278 4.56 -0.14 -14.05
N VAL A 279 3.26 -0.44 -14.11
CA VAL A 279 2.51 -1.14 -13.06
C VAL A 279 1.55 -2.15 -13.66
N THR A 280 1.19 -3.17 -12.88
CA THR A 280 0.20 -4.20 -13.26
C THR A 280 -1.21 -3.72 -12.97
N ASN A 281 -1.39 -3.04 -11.84
CA ASN A 281 -2.67 -2.61 -11.32
C ASN A 281 -2.71 -1.11 -11.14
N ILE A 282 -3.88 -0.52 -11.43
CA ILE A 282 -4.19 0.87 -11.07
C ILE A 282 -5.48 0.85 -10.26
N ILE A 283 -5.50 1.59 -9.17
CA ILE A 283 -6.71 1.85 -8.39
C ILE A 283 -6.94 3.37 -8.42
N ILE A 284 -8.11 3.79 -8.85
CA ILE A 284 -8.54 5.19 -8.73
C ILE A 284 -9.50 5.26 -7.54
N GLN A 285 -9.14 6.05 -6.54
CA GLN A 285 -9.87 6.19 -5.28
C GLN A 285 -10.42 7.61 -5.17
N SER A 286 -11.75 7.76 -5.23
CA SER A 286 -12.41 9.05 -5.01
C SER A 286 -12.33 9.42 -3.54
N CYS A 287 -11.75 10.57 -3.24
CA CYS A 287 -11.60 11.09 -1.88
C CYS A 287 -12.30 12.45 -1.74
N LYS A 288 -13.11 12.62 -0.69
CA LYS A 288 -13.56 13.95 -0.27
C LYS A 288 -12.34 14.78 0.09
N TRP A 289 -12.43 16.08 -0.03
CA TRP A 289 -11.32 16.98 0.23
C TRP A 289 -11.82 18.35 0.73
N SER A 290 -10.93 19.06 1.39
CA SER A 290 -11.15 20.45 1.80
C SER A 290 -9.82 21.17 1.94
N VAL A 291 -9.85 22.50 1.95
CA VAL A 291 -8.69 23.33 2.30
C VAL A 291 -8.72 23.58 3.80
N LEU A 292 -7.68 23.11 4.51
CA LEU A 292 -7.55 23.28 5.96
C LEU A 292 -6.84 24.58 6.35
N ASP A 293 -6.00 25.08 5.48
CA ASP A 293 -5.21 26.31 5.69
C ASP A 293 -5.23 27.13 4.39
N LYS A 294 -5.98 28.23 4.40
CA LYS A 294 -6.10 29.09 3.21
C LYS A 294 -4.82 29.82 2.84
N THR A 295 -3.94 30.08 3.82
CA THR A 295 -2.69 30.80 3.59
C THR A 295 -1.68 29.96 2.80
N HIS A 296 -1.59 28.65 3.13
CA HIS A 296 -0.68 27.72 2.48
C HIS A 296 -1.42 26.74 1.54
N GLU A 297 -2.73 26.89 1.41
CA GLU A 297 -3.62 26.02 0.63
C GLU A 297 -3.53 24.53 1.01
N TYR A 298 -3.10 24.22 2.26
CA TYR A 298 -2.98 22.82 2.69
C TYR A 298 -4.31 22.10 2.66
N LEU A 299 -4.30 20.95 1.96
CA LEU A 299 -5.48 20.12 1.77
C LEU A 299 -5.66 19.10 2.89
N ASP A 300 -6.92 18.78 3.18
CA ASP A 300 -7.32 17.48 3.70
C ASP A 300 -7.78 16.61 2.51
N VAL A 301 -7.19 15.46 2.36
CA VAL A 301 -7.64 14.40 1.45
C VAL A 301 -8.16 13.27 2.32
N VAL A 302 -9.49 13.17 2.42
CA VAL A 302 -10.16 12.24 3.33
C VAL A 302 -10.04 10.82 2.81
N ASN A 303 -9.09 10.08 3.36
CA ASN A 303 -8.82 8.69 3.02
C ASN A 303 -9.30 7.69 4.10
N THR A 304 -10.26 8.10 4.93
CA THR A 304 -10.97 7.25 5.91
C THR A 304 -12.45 7.25 5.59
N GLY A 305 -13.19 6.24 6.05
CA GLY A 305 -14.60 6.06 5.72
C GLY A 305 -14.78 5.20 4.46
N SER A 306 -15.51 5.70 3.48
CA SER A 306 -15.78 4.97 2.24
C SER A 306 -15.94 5.90 1.05
N GLY A 307 -15.76 5.36 -0.16
CA GLY A 307 -15.96 6.10 -1.40
C GLY A 307 -16.05 5.17 -2.60
N LYS A 308 -16.32 5.77 -3.77
CA LYS A 308 -16.32 5.08 -5.06
C LYS A 308 -14.92 5.08 -5.65
N GLY A 309 -14.68 4.20 -6.63
CA GLY A 309 -13.42 4.16 -7.34
C GLY A 309 -13.47 3.22 -8.55
N TYR A 310 -12.30 2.95 -9.07
CA TYR A 310 -12.14 2.01 -10.19
C TYR A 310 -10.92 1.13 -9.94
N TYR A 311 -11.03 -0.15 -10.26
CA TYR A 311 -9.92 -1.07 -10.37
C TYR A 311 -9.62 -1.33 -11.84
N ILE A 312 -8.37 -1.22 -12.21
CA ILE A 312 -7.91 -1.30 -13.58
C ILE A 312 -6.74 -2.28 -13.66
N THR A 313 -6.83 -3.27 -14.52
CA THR A 313 -5.77 -4.24 -14.81
C THR A 313 -5.97 -4.84 -16.20
N ARG A 314 -4.91 -5.30 -16.85
CA ARG A 314 -4.93 -6.05 -18.11
C ARG A 314 -5.75 -5.41 -19.23
N GLY A 315 -5.75 -4.07 -19.32
CA GLY A 315 -6.44 -3.30 -20.35
C GLY A 315 -7.93 -3.14 -20.15
N ARG A 316 -8.45 -3.47 -18.96
CA ARG A 316 -9.87 -3.36 -18.58
C ARG A 316 -10.03 -2.68 -17.23
N TYR A 317 -11.24 -2.17 -16.96
CA TYR A 317 -11.59 -1.56 -15.67
C TYR A 317 -12.98 -1.98 -15.21
N GLU A 318 -13.19 -1.95 -13.91
CA GLU A 318 -14.51 -2.09 -13.27
C GLU A 318 -14.68 -1.02 -12.17
N ALA A 319 -15.93 -0.70 -11.88
CA ALA A 319 -16.28 0.18 -10.77
C ALA A 319 -16.14 -0.59 -9.45
N ILE A 320 -15.57 0.07 -8.45
CA ILE A 320 -15.38 -0.47 -7.11
C ILE A 320 -15.85 0.53 -6.04
N THR A 321 -15.96 0.04 -4.81
CA THR A 321 -16.04 0.88 -3.62
C THR A 321 -14.83 0.58 -2.74
N TRP A 322 -14.38 1.59 -1.99
CA TRP A 322 -13.35 1.41 -0.97
C TRP A 322 -13.90 1.73 0.42
N LYS A 323 -13.34 1.06 1.44
CA LYS A 323 -13.66 1.28 2.85
C LYS A 323 -12.37 1.26 3.66
N LYS A 324 -12.25 2.20 4.61
CA LYS A 324 -11.15 2.27 5.59
C LYS A 324 -11.71 2.68 6.93
N SER A 325 -11.64 1.77 7.91
CA SER A 325 -12.08 2.04 9.28
C SER A 325 -10.95 2.72 10.06
N GLY A 326 -11.08 4.04 10.25
CA GLY A 326 -10.09 4.83 10.98
C GLY A 326 -8.77 5.08 10.22
N LYS A 327 -7.85 5.76 10.88
CA LYS A 327 -6.61 6.29 10.23
C LYS A 327 -5.55 5.22 10.00
N THR A 328 -5.47 4.24 10.88
CA THR A 328 -4.42 3.19 10.88
C THR A 328 -4.88 1.86 10.31
N GLY A 329 -6.20 1.67 10.14
CA GLY A 329 -6.74 0.44 9.56
C GLY A 329 -6.46 0.35 8.05
N PRO A 330 -6.50 -0.86 7.49
CA PRO A 330 -6.27 -1.07 6.06
C PRO A 330 -7.43 -0.52 5.21
N THR A 331 -7.10 0.00 4.03
CA THR A 331 -8.08 0.27 2.98
C THR A 331 -8.42 -1.05 2.28
N ARG A 332 -9.72 -1.35 2.15
CA ARG A 332 -10.24 -2.53 1.43
C ARG A 332 -11.08 -2.09 0.26
N TYR A 333 -11.06 -2.88 -0.80
CA TYR A 333 -11.72 -2.57 -2.06
C TYR A 333 -12.73 -3.66 -2.39
N TYR A 334 -13.91 -3.27 -2.88
CA TYR A 334 -15.04 -4.16 -3.13
C TYR A 334 -15.61 -3.93 -4.52
N ASP A 335 -16.01 -4.99 -5.20
CA ASP A 335 -16.72 -4.95 -6.47
C ASP A 335 -18.17 -4.44 -6.31
N SER A 336 -18.91 -4.38 -7.42
CA SER A 336 -20.31 -3.95 -7.43
C SER A 336 -21.26 -4.89 -6.67
N LYS A 337 -20.84 -6.13 -6.41
CA LYS A 337 -21.58 -7.14 -5.63
C LYS A 337 -21.22 -7.13 -4.16
N GLY A 338 -20.30 -6.24 -3.73
CA GLY A 338 -19.83 -6.14 -2.34
C GLY A 338 -18.80 -7.20 -1.94
N LYS A 339 -18.26 -7.97 -2.89
CA LYS A 339 -17.16 -8.91 -2.67
C LYS A 339 -15.84 -8.15 -2.68
N GLU A 340 -14.95 -8.46 -1.73
CA GLU A 340 -13.60 -7.89 -1.71
C GLU A 340 -12.83 -8.33 -2.96
N ILE A 341 -12.28 -7.34 -3.69
CA ILE A 341 -11.55 -7.61 -4.94
C ILE A 341 -10.19 -8.25 -4.67
N THR A 342 -9.71 -8.96 -5.68
CA THR A 342 -8.38 -9.54 -5.72
C THR A 342 -7.59 -8.85 -6.83
N LEU A 343 -6.35 -8.44 -6.56
CA LEU A 343 -5.45 -7.80 -7.51
C LEU A 343 -4.63 -8.85 -8.28
N ASN A 344 -4.24 -8.55 -9.50
CA ASN A 344 -3.20 -9.31 -10.18
C ASN A 344 -1.85 -9.09 -9.49
N GLN A 345 -1.01 -10.11 -9.48
CA GLN A 345 0.34 -10.00 -8.94
C GLN A 345 1.16 -8.97 -9.72
N GLY A 346 1.90 -8.15 -8.99
CA GLY A 346 2.73 -7.08 -9.53
C GLY A 346 2.49 -5.73 -8.86
N LYS A 347 3.18 -4.73 -9.35
CA LYS A 347 3.13 -3.37 -8.80
C LYS A 347 1.76 -2.73 -8.96
N THR A 348 1.40 -1.91 -7.98
CA THR A 348 0.12 -1.19 -7.98
C THR A 348 0.34 0.32 -7.86
N TRP A 349 -0.47 1.11 -8.58
CA TRP A 349 -0.53 2.56 -8.44
C TRP A 349 -1.91 2.96 -7.95
N ILE A 350 -1.98 3.62 -6.80
CA ILE A 350 -3.22 4.11 -6.21
C ILE A 350 -3.29 5.61 -6.43
N CYS A 351 -4.23 6.04 -7.26
CA CYS A 351 -4.53 7.43 -7.55
C CYS A 351 -5.68 7.91 -6.65
N ALA A 352 -5.38 8.69 -5.62
CA ALA A 352 -6.43 9.40 -4.88
C ALA A 352 -6.84 10.63 -5.68
N VAL A 353 -8.12 10.73 -6.00
CA VAL A 353 -8.68 11.81 -6.83
C VAL A 353 -9.75 12.55 -6.05
N LYS A 354 -9.71 13.90 -6.08
CA LYS A 354 -10.75 14.74 -5.49
C LYS A 354 -12.12 14.32 -6.05
N THR A 355 -13.13 14.19 -5.19
CA THR A 355 -14.46 13.68 -5.60
C THR A 355 -15.06 14.46 -6.78
N ASP A 356 -14.90 15.77 -6.81
CA ASP A 356 -15.36 16.64 -7.91
C ASP A 356 -14.52 16.50 -9.19
N TYR A 357 -13.28 15.98 -9.08
CA TYR A 357 -12.42 15.70 -10.23
C TYR A 357 -12.68 14.33 -10.86
N MET A 358 -13.46 13.46 -10.22
CA MET A 358 -13.83 12.14 -10.78
C MET A 358 -14.55 12.25 -12.13
N LYS A 359 -15.26 13.35 -12.40
CA LYS A 359 -15.83 13.67 -13.72
C LYS A 359 -14.79 13.84 -14.83
N ARG A 360 -13.52 14.06 -14.46
CA ARG A 360 -12.38 14.19 -15.38
C ARG A 360 -11.69 12.84 -15.63
N THR A 361 -11.94 11.84 -14.77
CA THR A 361 -11.41 10.48 -14.94
C THR A 361 -11.93 9.89 -16.25
N GLY A 362 -11.03 9.32 -17.04
CA GLY A 362 -11.37 8.77 -18.35
C GLY A 362 -10.68 7.44 -18.66
N PHE A 363 -11.43 6.59 -19.38
CA PHE A 363 -10.96 5.30 -19.88
C PHE A 363 -11.17 5.25 -21.39
N TYR A 364 -10.11 5.02 -22.15
CA TYR A 364 -10.15 5.16 -23.59
C TYR A 364 -9.67 3.87 -24.26
N LYS A 365 -10.32 3.52 -25.37
CA LYS A 365 -9.98 2.33 -26.17
C LYS A 365 -8.75 2.54 -27.06
N ASN A 366 -8.42 3.79 -27.40
CA ASN A 366 -7.27 4.16 -28.23
C ASN A 366 -6.83 5.61 -27.99
N LYS A 367 -5.72 5.97 -28.63
CA LYS A 367 -5.06 7.28 -28.51
C LYS A 367 -5.93 8.42 -29.07
N GLU A 368 -6.59 8.22 -30.18
CA GLU A 368 -7.47 9.20 -30.83
C GLU A 368 -8.60 9.65 -29.90
N ALA A 369 -9.33 8.68 -29.30
CA ALA A 369 -10.41 8.97 -28.36
C ALA A 369 -9.89 9.73 -27.12
N PHE A 370 -8.69 9.40 -26.65
CA PHE A 370 -8.03 10.06 -25.54
C PHE A 370 -7.66 11.51 -25.88
N GLU A 371 -7.02 11.76 -26.99
CA GLU A 371 -6.59 13.09 -27.43
C GLU A 371 -7.80 14.02 -27.67
N LYS A 372 -8.85 13.51 -28.34
CA LYS A 372 -10.10 14.24 -28.53
C LYS A 372 -10.75 14.66 -27.18
N ALA A 373 -10.78 13.75 -26.22
CA ALA A 373 -11.33 14.05 -24.89
C ALA A 373 -10.47 15.07 -24.12
N ARG A 374 -9.14 14.97 -24.22
CA ARG A 374 -8.23 15.94 -23.63
C ARG A 374 -8.34 17.33 -24.25
N ALA A 375 -8.43 17.43 -25.56
CA ALA A 375 -8.62 18.69 -26.27
C ALA A 375 -9.92 19.38 -25.80
N LYS A 376 -11.05 18.65 -25.75
CA LYS A 376 -12.32 19.16 -25.25
C LYS A 376 -12.27 19.65 -23.79
N ARG A 377 -11.45 19.02 -22.96
CA ARG A 377 -11.31 19.38 -21.54
C ARG A 377 -10.42 20.60 -21.30
N ASN A 378 -9.53 20.92 -22.24
CA ASN A 378 -8.61 22.07 -22.18
C ASN A 378 -9.16 23.30 -22.91
N ALA A 379 -10.23 23.15 -23.75
CA ALA A 379 -11.00 24.21 -24.35
C ALA A 379 -12.04 24.77 -23.37
#